data_bd6864829d81c95f0089cf7e1fda3708
#
_entry.id   bd6864829d81c95f0089cf7e1fda3708
#
_cell.length_a   1.000
_cell.length_b   1.000
_cell.length_c   1.000
_cell.angle_alpha   90.00
_cell.angle_beta   90.00
_cell.angle_gamma   90.00
#
_symmetry.space_group_name_H-M   'P 1'
#
loop_
_entity.id
_entity.type
_entity.pdbx_description
1 polymer ?
#
loop_
_entity_poly.entity_id
_entity_poly.type
_entity_poly.pdbx_seq_one_letter_code
_entity_poly.pdbx_strand_id
1 'polypeptide(L)'
;FDISVSESMLTVPNVFTPNGDEHNNEFRVVYRSIKEFHMWVYNRWGKLVYKSDEPAEGWDGNIGGRPAAEGAYYYVIRALGTDAESGYMSKPAYSKKIKNQELPIGVYQLSGDINLLR
;
A
#
# COMPACT_ATOMS: atom_id res chain seq x y z
N PHE A 1 1.47 -28.19 14.10
CA PHE A 1 1.63 -27.59 13.86
C PHE A 1 1.97 -26.82 13.39
N ASP A 2 2.07 -26.63 13.18
CA ASP A 2 2.44 -25.76 12.95
C ASP A 2 2.35 -24.94 12.39
N ILE A 3 2.35 -24.46 12.31
CA ILE A 3 2.20 -23.71 11.89
C ILE A 3 2.45 -22.69 11.49
N SER A 4 2.32 -22.30 11.67
CA SER A 4 2.71 -21.26 11.70
C SER A 4 3.17 -20.59 10.67
N VAL A 5 3.21 -20.86 10.16
CA VAL A 5 3.79 -20.63 9.26
C VAL A 5 3.45 -19.63 8.32
N SER A 6 2.50 -19.35 7.87
CA SER A 6 2.24 -18.50 6.89
C SER A 6 1.57 -17.29 7.30
N GLU A 7 2.08 -16.67 8.31
CA GLU A 7 1.52 -15.45 8.70
C GLU A 7 1.76 -14.41 7.64
N SER A 8 0.76 -13.67 7.22
CA SER A 8 0.92 -12.64 6.23
C SER A 8 1.53 -11.39 6.86
N MET A 9 2.10 -10.54 6.02
CA MET A 9 2.71 -9.32 6.48
C MET A 9 2.64 -8.29 5.37
N LEU A 10 2.42 -7.03 5.74
CA LEU A 10 2.39 -5.96 4.76
C LEU A 10 2.87 -4.68 5.43
N THR A 11 3.94 -4.11 4.92
CA THR A 11 4.51 -2.88 5.44
C THR A 11 4.66 -1.88 4.32
N VAL A 12 4.34 -0.64 4.57
CA VAL A 12 4.34 0.40 3.55
C VAL A 12 5.38 1.44 3.90
N PRO A 13 6.30 1.75 2.99
CA PRO A 13 7.28 2.80 3.25
C PRO A 13 6.63 4.17 3.16
N ASN A 14 7.26 5.18 3.69
CA ASN A 14 6.69 6.52 3.64
C ASN A 14 7.50 7.50 2.79
N VAL A 15 8.54 7.02 2.15
CA VAL A 15 9.36 7.89 1.30
C VAL A 15 10.03 7.05 0.24
N PHE A 16 10.19 7.60 -0.95
CA PHE A 16 10.99 6.93 -1.97
C PHE A 16 11.67 7.99 -2.81
N THR A 17 12.80 7.60 -3.41
CA THR A 17 13.66 8.53 -4.14
C THR A 17 14.01 7.93 -5.48
N PRO A 18 13.20 8.17 -6.50
CA PRO A 18 13.43 7.55 -7.80
C PRO A 18 14.53 8.30 -8.57
N ASN A 19 15.74 8.21 -8.05
CA ASN A 19 16.86 8.94 -8.62
C ASN A 19 17.91 8.01 -9.26
N GLY A 20 17.56 6.74 -9.40
CA GLY A 20 18.48 5.84 -10.09
C GLY A 20 19.49 5.14 -9.22
N ASP A 21 19.53 5.42 -7.94
CA ASP A 21 20.50 4.72 -7.11
C ASP A 21 19.89 3.36 -6.74
N GLU A 22 20.52 2.65 -5.83
CA GLU A 22 20.10 1.30 -5.57
C GLU A 22 18.99 1.16 -4.56
N HIS A 23 18.56 2.24 -3.95
CA HIS A 23 17.61 2.15 -2.87
C HIS A 23 16.40 3.00 -3.11
N ASN A 24 15.25 2.45 -2.75
CA ASN A 24 14.02 3.23 -2.74
C ASN A 24 13.68 3.92 -4.05
N ASN A 25 14.00 3.27 -5.17
CA ASN A 25 13.67 3.85 -6.47
C ASN A 25 12.21 3.72 -6.83
N GLU A 26 11.48 2.87 -6.12
CA GLU A 26 10.07 2.68 -6.37
C GLU A 26 9.32 2.68 -5.06
N PHE A 27 8.08 3.11 -5.11
CA PHE A 27 7.20 2.99 -3.96
C PHE A 27 6.64 1.58 -4.01
N ARG A 28 7.15 0.72 -3.18
CA ARG A 28 6.79 -0.70 -3.22
C ARG A 28 6.61 -1.18 -1.79
N VAL A 29 5.55 -1.94 -1.57
CA VAL A 29 5.30 -2.48 -0.24
C VAL A 29 6.22 -3.65 0.02
N VAL A 30 6.46 -3.94 1.29
CA VAL A 30 7.16 -5.13 1.72
C VAL A 30 6.08 -6.08 2.20
N TYR A 31 6.04 -7.26 1.66
CA TYR A 31 4.92 -8.14 1.93
C TYR A 31 5.33 -9.60 2.02
N ARG A 32 4.46 -10.40 2.59
CA ARG A 32 4.67 -11.83 2.67
C ARG A 32 3.29 -12.49 2.75
N SER A 33 3.11 -13.56 1.98
CA SER A 33 1.89 -14.36 2.04
C SER A 33 0.63 -13.56 1.77
N ILE A 34 0.67 -12.74 0.73
CA ILE A 34 -0.49 -11.95 0.33
C ILE A 34 -1.13 -12.61 -0.87
N LYS A 35 -2.43 -12.88 -0.79
CA LYS A 35 -3.11 -13.55 -1.89
C LYS A 35 -3.94 -12.59 -2.74
N GLU A 36 -4.21 -11.40 -2.24
CA GLU A 36 -4.97 -10.42 -3.01
C GLU A 36 -4.47 -9.04 -2.65
N PHE A 37 -4.29 -8.18 -3.61
CA PHE A 37 -3.69 -6.87 -3.37
C PHE A 37 -4.21 -5.84 -4.34
N HIS A 38 -4.50 -4.66 -3.82
CA HIS A 38 -4.92 -3.53 -4.65
C HIS A 38 -4.32 -2.27 -4.05
N MET A 39 -3.71 -1.45 -4.88
CA MET A 39 -3.11 -0.22 -4.42
C MET A 39 -3.46 0.92 -5.37
N TRP A 40 -3.76 2.06 -4.81
CA TRP A 40 -4.04 3.27 -5.57
C TRP A 40 -3.19 4.39 -4.99
N VAL A 41 -2.61 5.23 -5.85
CA VAL A 41 -1.84 6.38 -5.41
C VAL A 41 -2.45 7.62 -6.04
N TYR A 42 -2.61 8.66 -5.23
CA TYR A 42 -3.26 9.90 -5.66
C TYR A 42 -2.33 11.08 -5.40
N ASN A 43 -2.45 12.11 -6.22
CA ASN A 43 -1.69 13.33 -5.97
C ASN A 43 -2.42 14.17 -4.93
N ARG A 44 -1.87 15.35 -4.63
CA ARG A 44 -2.45 16.18 -3.58
C ARG A 44 -3.81 16.76 -3.95
N TRP A 45 -4.20 16.70 -5.19
CA TRP A 45 -5.51 17.16 -5.58
C TRP A 45 -6.51 16.01 -5.70
N GLY A 46 -6.10 14.83 -5.28
CA GLY A 46 -7.01 13.69 -5.30
C GLY A 46 -7.13 12.97 -6.62
N LYS A 47 -6.22 13.25 -7.54
CA LYS A 47 -6.28 12.61 -8.83
C LYS A 47 -5.45 11.33 -8.79
N LEU A 48 -5.99 10.25 -9.31
CA LEU A 48 -5.30 8.97 -9.34
C LEU A 48 -4.12 9.05 -10.29
N VAL A 49 -2.94 8.70 -9.82
CA VAL A 49 -1.73 8.73 -10.64
C VAL A 49 -1.10 7.35 -10.82
N TYR A 50 -1.49 6.39 -10.03
CA TYR A 50 -0.92 5.04 -10.16
C TYR A 50 -1.87 4.03 -9.52
N LYS A 51 -1.93 2.86 -10.10
CA LYS A 51 -2.77 1.80 -9.58
C LYS A 51 -2.10 0.47 -9.88
N SER A 52 -2.17 -0.47 -8.97
CA SER A 52 -1.60 -1.78 -9.20
C SER A 52 -2.37 -2.83 -8.42
N ASP A 53 -2.44 -4.02 -8.97
CA ASP A 53 -3.05 -5.16 -8.30
C ASP A 53 -1.99 -6.19 -7.96
N GLU A 54 -0.72 -5.85 -8.11
CA GLU A 54 0.37 -6.77 -7.83
C GLU A 54 1.28 -6.21 -6.77
N PRO A 55 1.44 -6.88 -5.63
CA PRO A 55 2.28 -6.30 -4.58
C PRO A 55 3.76 -6.24 -4.95
N ALA A 56 4.17 -7.01 -5.95
CA ALA A 56 5.56 -6.97 -6.36
C ALA A 56 5.88 -5.78 -7.25
N GLU A 57 4.85 -5.11 -7.75
CA GLU A 57 5.07 -3.95 -8.59
C GLU A 57 5.12 -2.70 -7.75
N GLY A 58 5.98 -1.77 -8.10
CA GLY A 58 6.08 -0.52 -7.40
C GLY A 58 5.86 0.63 -8.36
N TRP A 59 5.54 1.78 -7.80
CA TRP A 59 5.37 3.00 -8.60
C TRP A 59 6.74 3.65 -8.72
N ASP A 60 7.15 3.93 -9.93
CA ASP A 60 8.47 4.47 -10.18
C ASP A 60 8.51 6.00 -10.14
N GLY A 61 7.42 6.62 -9.76
CA GLY A 61 7.40 8.07 -9.67
C GLY A 61 7.16 8.77 -10.98
N ASN A 62 6.72 8.05 -12.00
CA ASN A 62 6.40 8.66 -13.28
C ASN A 62 4.93 8.63 -13.53
N ILE A 63 4.44 9.63 -14.26
CA ILE A 63 3.05 9.70 -14.64
C ILE A 63 3.03 9.94 -16.13
N GLY A 64 2.48 9.00 -16.89
CA GLY A 64 2.43 9.14 -18.33
C GLY A 64 3.81 9.21 -18.97
N GLY A 65 4.78 8.51 -18.36
CA GLY A 65 6.13 8.51 -18.91
C GLY A 65 6.99 9.68 -18.51
N ARG A 66 6.48 10.57 -17.68
CA ARG A 66 7.24 11.73 -17.23
C ARG A 66 7.39 11.73 -15.74
N PRO A 67 8.47 12.28 -15.21
CA PRO A 67 8.66 12.30 -13.77
C PRO A 67 7.57 13.09 -13.08
N ALA A 68 7.02 12.55 -12.03
CA ALA A 68 6.04 13.26 -11.22
C ALA A 68 6.75 14.28 -10.34
N ALA A 69 6.04 15.29 -9.92
CA ALA A 69 6.60 16.33 -9.07
C ALA A 69 6.95 15.77 -7.71
N GLU A 70 8.02 16.32 -7.13
CA GLU A 70 8.35 15.95 -5.76
C GLU A 70 7.24 16.41 -4.84
N GLY A 71 7.08 15.70 -3.75
CA GLY A 71 6.13 16.11 -2.76
C GLY A 71 5.35 14.95 -2.23
N ALA A 72 4.24 15.25 -1.60
CA ALA A 72 3.44 14.25 -0.93
C ALA A 72 2.39 13.68 -1.87
N TYR A 73 2.22 12.39 -1.77
CA TYR A 73 1.18 11.68 -2.49
C TYR A 73 0.45 10.85 -1.45
N TYR A 74 -0.72 10.36 -1.79
CA TYR A 74 -1.50 9.59 -0.85
C TYR A 74 -1.78 8.22 -1.42
N TYR A 75 -1.71 7.20 -0.59
CA TYR A 75 -1.98 5.86 -1.06
C TYR A 75 -3.15 5.26 -0.33
N VAL A 76 -3.82 4.34 -1.00
CA VAL A 76 -4.85 3.50 -0.40
C VAL A 76 -4.51 2.07 -0.79
N ILE A 77 -4.48 1.19 0.16
CA ILE A 77 -4.13 -0.20 -0.08
C ILE A 77 -5.17 -1.11 0.54
N ARG A 78 -5.57 -2.12 -0.20
CA ARG A 78 -6.42 -3.17 0.32
C ARG A 78 -5.78 -4.49 -0.06
N ALA A 79 -5.59 -5.35 0.90
CA ALA A 79 -4.95 -6.63 0.63
C ALA A 79 -5.48 -7.70 1.57
N LEU A 80 -5.41 -8.93 1.11
CA LEU A 80 -5.77 -10.07 1.92
C LEU A 80 -4.59 -11.02 1.97
N GLY A 81 -4.24 -11.46 3.16
CA GLY A 81 -3.20 -12.43 3.33
C GLY A 81 -3.75 -13.83 3.12
N THR A 82 -2.86 -14.78 2.96
CA THR A 82 -3.29 -16.17 2.80
C THR A 82 -3.89 -16.69 4.10
N ASP A 83 -3.66 -16.00 5.21
CA ASP A 83 -4.24 -16.39 6.49
C ASP A 83 -5.55 -15.66 6.78
N ALA A 84 -6.07 -14.88 5.83
CA ALA A 84 -7.30 -14.17 6.05
C ALA A 84 -8.48 -15.12 6.03
N GLU A 85 -9.35 -14.99 7.00
CA GLU A 85 -10.53 -15.81 7.05
C GLU A 85 -11.77 -15.04 6.66
N SER A 86 -11.65 -13.77 6.42
CA SER A 86 -12.78 -12.96 6.00
C SER A 86 -12.33 -12.03 4.89
N GLY A 87 -13.26 -11.41 4.23
CA GLY A 87 -12.92 -10.45 3.20
C GLY A 87 -12.77 -9.07 3.75
N TYR A 88 -12.77 -8.08 2.88
CA TYR A 88 -12.60 -6.69 3.27
C TYR A 88 -13.77 -6.23 4.10
N MET A 89 -13.51 -5.27 4.98
CA MET A 89 -14.56 -4.65 5.75
C MET A 89 -15.37 -3.78 4.81
N SER A 90 -16.67 -3.92 4.89
CA SER A 90 -17.49 -3.24 3.93
C SER A 90 -17.73 -1.81 4.29
N LYS A 91 -17.59 -1.41 5.52
CA LYS A 91 -17.88 -0.13 5.85
C LYS A 91 -16.83 0.50 6.51
N PRO A 92 -16.72 1.64 6.34
CA PRO A 92 -15.78 2.36 6.94
C PRO A 92 -15.89 2.27 8.21
N ALA A 93 -15.25 1.49 8.54
CA ALA A 93 -15.13 1.44 9.76
C ALA A 93 -14.57 2.63 10.27
N TYR A 94 -14.47 3.61 9.67
CA TYR A 94 -13.79 4.63 10.24
C TYR A 94 -14.64 5.59 10.79
N SER A 95 -15.64 5.18 11.31
CA SER A 95 -16.27 6.00 12.18
C SER A 95 -15.28 6.43 13.21
N LYS A 96 -15.27 7.61 13.64
CA LYS A 96 -14.37 8.08 14.59
C LYS A 96 -14.36 7.34 15.82
N LYS A 97 -15.45 6.77 16.20
CA LYS A 97 -15.52 6.08 17.39
C LYS A 97 -14.78 4.84 17.42
N ILE A 98 -14.42 4.29 16.30
CA ILE A 98 -13.75 3.05 16.33
C ILE A 98 -12.46 3.15 15.62
N LYS A 99 -11.79 4.24 15.77
CA LYS A 99 -10.54 4.40 15.11
C LYS A 99 -9.52 3.39 15.53
N ASN A 100 -9.69 2.78 16.67
CA ASN A 100 -8.75 1.79 17.10
C ASN A 100 -9.22 0.38 16.83
N GLN A 101 -10.24 0.23 16.04
CA GLN A 101 -10.72 -1.08 15.75
C GLN A 101 -9.71 -1.82 14.94
N GLU A 102 -9.44 -3.03 15.31
CA GLU A 102 -8.50 -3.82 14.58
C GLU A 102 -9.17 -4.54 13.46
N LEU A 103 -8.48 -4.68 12.37
CA LEU A 103 -8.99 -5.47 11.27
C LEU A 103 -8.80 -6.94 11.56
N PRO A 104 -9.61 -7.80 10.96
CA PRO A 104 -9.42 -9.24 11.14
C PRO A 104 -8.04 -9.67 10.65
N ILE A 105 -7.58 -10.79 11.16
CA ILE A 105 -6.30 -11.30 10.77
C ILE A 105 -6.21 -11.44 9.27
N GLY A 106 -5.12 -10.98 8.71
CA GLY A 106 -4.89 -11.10 7.28
C GLY A 106 -5.58 -10.07 6.42
N VAL A 107 -6.36 -9.17 7.03
CA VAL A 107 -7.05 -8.14 6.26
C VAL A 107 -6.30 -6.83 6.42
N TYR A 108 -5.90 -6.22 5.30
CA TYR A 108 -5.15 -4.98 5.32
C TYR A 108 -5.92 -3.91 4.57
N GLN A 109 -6.21 -2.80 5.23
CA GLN A 109 -6.87 -1.67 4.60
C GLN A 109 -6.15 -0.44 5.12
N LEU A 110 -5.18 0.03 4.36
CA LEU A 110 -4.25 1.06 4.79
C LEU A 110 -4.38 2.28 3.94
N SER A 111 -4.09 3.43 4.51
CA SER A 111 -4.01 4.65 3.74
C SER A 111 -3.03 5.56 4.44
N GLY A 112 -2.40 6.41 3.70
CA GLY A 112 -1.42 7.32 4.28
C GLY A 112 -0.70 8.12 3.23
N ASP A 113 0.34 8.79 3.67
CA ASP A 113 1.13 9.66 2.82
C ASP A 113 2.41 8.99 2.44
N ILE A 114 2.90 9.36 1.26
CA ILE A 114 4.21 8.92 0.86
C ILE A 114 4.86 10.12 0.21
N ASN A 115 6.13 10.32 0.48
CA ASN A 115 6.87 11.45 -0.07
C ASN A 115 7.80 11.01 -1.18
N LEU A 116 7.71 11.70 -2.31
CA LEU A 116 8.57 11.46 -3.44
C LEU A 116 9.65 12.52 -3.40
N LEU A 117 10.88 12.11 -3.24
CA LEU A 117 12.01 13.03 -3.16
C LEU A 117 12.99 12.69 -4.28
N ARG A 118 13.57 13.70 -4.92
CA ARG A 118 14.52 13.45 -6.00
C ARG A 118 15.89 13.95 -5.69
#